data_78684e468046375099b4737413c28652
#
_entry.id   78684e468046375099b4737413c28652
#
_cell.length_a   1.000
_cell.length_b   1.000
_cell.length_c   1.000
_cell.angle_alpha   90.00
_cell.angle_beta   90.00
_cell.angle_gamma   90.00
#
_symmetry.space_group_name_H-M   'P 1'
#
loop_
_entity.id
_entity.type
_entity.pdbx_description
1 polymer ?
#
loop_
_entity_poly.entity_id
_entity_poly.type
_entity_poly.pdbx_seq_one_letter_code
_entity_poly.pdbx_strand_id
1 'polypeptide(L)'
;AECTGLKLAAVCDRRPEKLAVIKAKYDTDGTLMTFTDYDEMLKSDIDAVILANYFNEHAEFAIKALRAGKHVLSECTAMSTLAEGVALCRAVEETGKIYMIAENYPYTKQRLEIKRVYDSGELGEMLYGEAEYCHPMSNNTTFKYAPGEYHWRNQIPSTYYCTHAIAQIMHITDTMPVRVNGFVPRIKDQSYREYEY
;
A
#
# COMPACT_ATOMS: atom_id res chain seq x y z
N ALA A 1 7.23 -3.48 -18.29
CA ALA A 1 8.60 -3.96 -18.04
C ALA A 1 8.48 -5.30 -17.34
N GLU A 2 9.12 -6.32 -17.88
CA GLU A 2 9.21 -7.62 -17.19
C GLU A 2 10.20 -7.47 -16.05
N CYS A 3 9.77 -7.83 -14.83
CA CYS A 3 10.70 -7.93 -13.70
C CYS A 3 11.55 -9.18 -13.90
N THR A 4 12.81 -9.01 -14.28
CA THR A 4 13.76 -10.11 -14.39
C THR A 4 14.25 -10.51 -13.00
N GLY A 5 14.31 -11.83 -12.73
CA GLY A 5 14.79 -12.37 -11.45
C GLY A 5 13.72 -12.56 -10.38
N LEU A 6 12.44 -12.36 -10.69
CA LEU A 6 11.32 -12.67 -9.80
C LEU A 6 10.49 -13.82 -10.36
N LYS A 7 10.04 -14.71 -9.48
CA LYS A 7 9.10 -15.78 -9.79
C LYS A 7 7.87 -15.65 -8.90
N LEU A 8 6.68 -15.71 -9.50
CA LEU A 8 5.44 -15.86 -8.76
C LEU A 8 5.34 -17.32 -8.30
N ALA A 9 5.73 -17.57 -7.05
CA ALA A 9 5.80 -18.91 -6.48
C ALA A 9 4.50 -19.33 -5.76
N ALA A 10 3.80 -18.37 -5.15
CA ALA A 10 2.58 -18.63 -4.40
C ALA A 10 1.58 -17.49 -4.51
N VAL A 11 0.29 -17.80 -4.41
CA VAL A 11 -0.79 -16.82 -4.25
C VAL A 11 -1.74 -17.27 -3.13
N CYS A 12 -2.23 -16.28 -2.37
CA CYS A 12 -3.21 -16.50 -1.32
C CYS A 12 -4.41 -15.56 -1.50
N ASP A 13 -5.61 -16.10 -1.47
CA ASP A 13 -6.86 -15.33 -1.39
C ASP A 13 -7.89 -16.20 -0.66
N ARG A 14 -8.70 -15.59 0.24
CA ARG A 14 -9.79 -16.29 0.96
C ARG A 14 -10.83 -16.93 0.03
N ARG A 15 -10.86 -16.53 -1.23
CA ARG A 15 -11.82 -16.97 -2.25
C ARG A 15 -11.19 -17.94 -3.23
N PRO A 16 -11.50 -19.25 -3.14
CA PRO A 16 -10.92 -20.28 -4.00
C PRO A 16 -11.14 -20.04 -5.49
N GLU A 17 -12.27 -19.43 -5.86
CA GLU A 17 -12.60 -19.12 -7.25
C GLU A 17 -11.61 -18.12 -7.87
N LYS A 18 -11.09 -17.17 -7.08
CA LYS A 18 -10.04 -16.27 -7.54
C LYS A 18 -8.71 -16.98 -7.76
N LEU A 19 -8.35 -17.85 -6.83
CA LEU A 19 -7.14 -18.66 -6.95
C LEU A 19 -7.16 -19.52 -8.22
N ALA A 20 -8.32 -20.12 -8.55
CA ALA A 20 -8.48 -20.90 -9.78
C ALA A 20 -8.23 -20.04 -11.03
N VAL A 21 -8.75 -18.81 -11.08
CA VAL A 21 -8.53 -17.86 -12.19
C VAL A 21 -7.06 -17.46 -12.32
N ILE A 22 -6.41 -17.14 -11.19
CA ILE A 22 -5.00 -16.77 -11.18
C ILE A 22 -4.13 -17.94 -11.61
N LYS A 23 -4.40 -19.12 -11.07
CA LYS A 23 -3.68 -20.33 -11.45
C LYS A 23 -3.80 -20.63 -12.95
N ALA A 24 -4.99 -20.59 -13.50
CA ALA A 24 -5.21 -20.81 -14.93
C ALA A 24 -4.47 -19.79 -15.83
N LYS A 25 -4.27 -18.58 -15.33
CA LYS A 25 -3.64 -17.50 -16.11
C LYS A 25 -2.12 -17.45 -16.01
N TYR A 26 -1.56 -17.77 -14.83
CA TYR A 26 -0.16 -17.49 -14.52
C TYR A 26 0.67 -18.73 -14.20
N ASP A 27 0.05 -19.90 -13.97
CA ASP A 27 0.77 -21.14 -13.70
C ASP A 27 1.19 -21.82 -15.01
N THR A 28 2.23 -21.28 -15.63
CA THR A 28 2.70 -21.74 -16.95
C THR A 28 3.56 -23.00 -16.88
N ASP A 29 4.11 -23.31 -15.70
CA ASP A 29 5.02 -24.44 -15.47
C ASP A 29 4.47 -25.47 -14.46
N GLY A 30 3.24 -25.28 -13.97
CA GLY A 30 2.60 -26.16 -13.00
C GLY A 30 3.14 -26.04 -11.58
N THR A 31 3.94 -25.02 -11.28
CA THR A 31 4.62 -24.89 -9.97
C THR A 31 3.98 -23.84 -9.04
N LEU A 32 2.98 -23.09 -9.51
CA LEU A 32 2.33 -22.06 -8.71
C LEU A 32 1.51 -22.69 -7.58
N MET A 33 1.92 -22.43 -6.35
CA MET A 33 1.18 -22.85 -5.16
C MET A 33 0.00 -21.89 -4.90
N THR A 34 -1.11 -22.46 -4.40
CA THR A 34 -2.30 -21.67 -4.05
C THR A 34 -2.75 -21.97 -2.63
N PHE A 35 -3.08 -20.93 -1.87
CA PHE A 35 -3.46 -21.04 -0.47
C PHE A 35 -4.73 -20.22 -0.20
N THR A 36 -5.62 -20.73 0.62
CA THR A 36 -6.75 -19.96 1.19
C THR A 36 -6.45 -19.44 2.59
N ASP A 37 -5.38 -19.93 3.20
CA ASP A 37 -4.87 -19.52 4.50
C ASP A 37 -3.49 -18.88 4.35
N TYR A 38 -3.34 -17.68 4.90
CA TYR A 38 -2.10 -16.90 4.81
C TYR A 38 -0.98 -17.51 5.65
N ASP A 39 -1.30 -18.01 6.85
CA ASP A 39 -0.30 -18.57 7.76
C ASP A 39 0.26 -19.89 7.19
N GLU A 40 -0.55 -20.64 6.44
CA GLU A 40 -0.06 -21.81 5.67
C GLU A 40 0.84 -21.40 4.50
N MET A 41 0.49 -20.32 3.77
CA MET A 41 1.37 -19.80 2.72
C MET A 41 2.73 -19.38 3.26
N LEU A 42 2.79 -18.76 4.44
CA LEU A 42 4.04 -18.31 5.05
C LEU A 42 5.00 -19.45 5.41
N LYS A 43 4.50 -20.69 5.57
CA LYS A 43 5.33 -21.88 5.81
C LYS A 43 6.02 -22.41 4.54
N SER A 44 5.59 -21.94 3.37
CA SER A 44 6.16 -22.37 2.09
C SER A 44 7.52 -21.70 1.82
N ASP A 45 8.26 -22.24 0.85
CA ASP A 45 9.57 -21.75 0.45
C ASP A 45 9.42 -20.55 -0.51
N ILE A 46 9.08 -19.40 0.07
CA ILE A 46 9.01 -18.10 -0.61
C ILE A 46 9.94 -17.12 0.10
N ASP A 47 10.55 -16.19 -0.64
CA ASP A 47 11.49 -15.20 -0.09
C ASP A 47 10.79 -13.93 0.37
N ALA A 48 9.74 -13.53 -0.34
CA ALA A 48 9.05 -12.27 -0.14
C ALA A 48 7.55 -12.39 -0.38
N VAL A 49 6.80 -11.48 0.23
CA VAL A 49 5.35 -11.35 0.08
C VAL A 49 5.00 -9.97 -0.46
N ILE A 50 4.11 -9.91 -1.45
CA ILE A 50 3.45 -8.69 -1.88
C ILE A 50 2.05 -8.67 -1.25
N LEU A 51 1.77 -7.68 -0.41
CA LEU A 51 0.47 -7.50 0.23
C LEU A 51 -0.39 -6.54 -0.59
N ALA A 52 -1.55 -7.04 -1.05
CA ALA A 52 -2.58 -6.29 -1.74
C ALA A 52 -3.98 -6.68 -1.23
N ASN A 53 -4.04 -7.04 0.04
CA ASN A 53 -5.26 -7.37 0.77
C ASN A 53 -6.00 -6.09 1.20
N TYR A 54 -6.91 -6.17 2.15
CA TYR A 54 -7.60 -5.01 2.65
C TYR A 54 -6.67 -4.08 3.42
N PHE A 55 -6.81 -2.82 3.16
CA PHE A 55 -6.04 -1.72 3.71
C PHE A 55 -5.81 -1.79 5.24
N ASN A 56 -6.87 -2.06 5.99
CA ASN A 56 -6.82 -2.16 7.45
C ASN A 56 -6.16 -3.47 7.96
N GLU A 57 -5.78 -4.36 7.08
CA GLU A 57 -5.13 -5.63 7.43
C GLU A 57 -3.61 -5.61 7.13
N HIS A 58 -3.10 -4.58 6.43
CA HIS A 58 -1.72 -4.57 5.94
C HIS A 58 -0.69 -4.75 7.04
N ALA A 59 -0.80 -4.01 8.15
CA ALA A 59 0.17 -4.08 9.24
C ALA A 59 0.24 -5.47 9.87
N GLU A 60 -0.90 -6.09 10.18
CA GLU A 60 -0.96 -7.43 10.76
C GLU A 60 -0.31 -8.46 9.86
N PHE A 61 -0.68 -8.45 8.57
CA PHE A 61 -0.16 -9.41 7.58
C PHE A 61 1.33 -9.19 7.32
N ALA A 62 1.80 -7.94 7.28
CA ALA A 62 3.22 -7.62 7.16
C ALA A 62 4.03 -8.14 8.35
N ILE A 63 3.56 -7.90 9.57
CA ILE A 63 4.24 -8.37 10.80
C ILE A 63 4.34 -9.90 10.83
N LYS A 64 3.29 -10.60 10.44
CA LYS A 64 3.30 -12.07 10.31
C LYS A 64 4.35 -12.54 9.31
N ALA A 65 4.40 -11.92 8.12
CA ALA A 65 5.37 -12.28 7.08
C ALA A 65 6.83 -12.02 7.53
N LEU A 66 7.10 -10.85 8.12
CA LEU A 66 8.42 -10.51 8.65
C LEU A 66 8.88 -11.53 9.69
N ARG A 67 8.02 -11.87 10.66
CA ARG A 67 8.31 -12.88 11.70
C ARG A 67 8.44 -14.30 11.15
N ALA A 68 7.80 -14.61 10.02
CA ALA A 68 8.01 -15.84 9.28
C ALA A 68 9.29 -15.83 8.42
N GLY A 69 10.11 -14.77 8.53
CA GLY A 69 11.38 -14.66 7.82
C GLY A 69 11.25 -14.21 6.36
N LYS A 70 10.12 -13.64 5.96
CA LYS A 70 9.87 -13.18 4.59
C LYS A 70 10.07 -11.65 4.49
N HIS A 71 10.57 -11.18 3.35
CA HIS A 71 10.55 -9.76 3.01
C HIS A 71 9.14 -9.33 2.61
N VAL A 72 8.81 -8.05 2.74
CA VAL A 72 7.45 -7.54 2.47
C VAL A 72 7.49 -6.30 1.59
N LEU A 73 6.70 -6.34 0.52
CA LEU A 73 6.26 -5.18 -0.24
C LEU A 73 4.76 -5.01 -0.01
N SER A 74 4.33 -3.93 0.62
CA SER A 74 2.93 -3.70 0.96
C SER A 74 2.34 -2.55 0.17
N GLU A 75 1.14 -2.75 -0.38
CA GLU A 75 0.34 -1.64 -0.91
C GLU A 75 0.07 -0.59 0.18
N CYS A 76 -0.29 0.61 -0.25
CA CYS A 76 -0.68 1.73 0.61
C CYS A 76 -2.00 1.40 1.35
N THR A 77 -2.08 1.70 2.63
CA THR A 77 -1.06 2.30 3.50
C THR A 77 -0.44 1.23 4.42
N ALA A 78 0.65 1.59 5.11
CA ALA A 78 1.35 0.64 5.97
C ALA A 78 0.55 0.21 7.21
N MET A 79 -0.33 1.06 7.70
CA MET A 79 -0.99 0.91 9.01
C MET A 79 -2.29 1.70 9.07
N SER A 80 -3.20 1.27 9.91
CA SER A 80 -4.43 2.02 10.25
C SER A 80 -4.29 2.81 11.56
N THR A 81 -3.43 2.38 12.46
CA THR A 81 -3.18 3.03 13.76
C THR A 81 -1.70 3.22 14.03
N LEU A 82 -1.36 4.19 14.88
CA LEU A 82 0.03 4.40 15.33
C LEU A 82 0.59 3.19 16.07
N ALA A 83 -0.24 2.48 16.82
CA ALA A 83 0.17 1.26 17.53
C ALA A 83 0.62 0.17 16.54
N GLU A 84 -0.11 -0.03 15.45
CA GLU A 84 0.28 -0.93 14.36
C GLU A 84 1.59 -0.50 13.72
N GLY A 85 1.77 0.80 13.47
CA GLY A 85 3.02 1.33 12.92
C GLY A 85 4.22 1.05 13.81
N VAL A 86 4.09 1.27 15.12
CA VAL A 86 5.14 0.94 16.10
C VAL A 86 5.43 -0.56 16.09
N ALA A 87 4.40 -1.41 16.08
CA ALA A 87 4.57 -2.86 16.05
C ALA A 87 5.27 -3.33 14.76
N LEU A 88 4.93 -2.71 13.62
CA LEU A 88 5.55 -2.99 12.32
C LEU A 88 7.04 -2.61 12.32
N CYS A 89 7.39 -1.41 12.80
CA CYS A 89 8.79 -0.99 12.91
C CYS A 89 9.59 -1.96 13.79
N ARG A 90 9.05 -2.35 14.95
CA ARG A 90 9.68 -3.35 15.81
C ARG A 90 9.88 -4.69 15.12
N ALA A 91 8.90 -5.17 14.38
CA ALA A 91 9.03 -6.42 13.63
C ALA A 91 10.14 -6.36 12.57
N VAL A 92 10.31 -5.21 11.89
CA VAL A 92 11.43 -5.00 10.97
C VAL A 92 12.76 -5.05 11.71
N GLU A 93 12.89 -4.34 12.83
CA GLU A 93 14.10 -4.32 13.66
C GLU A 93 14.44 -5.71 14.22
N GLU A 94 13.46 -6.42 14.77
CA GLU A 94 13.60 -7.76 15.34
C GLU A 94 14.04 -8.81 14.32
N THR A 95 13.52 -8.73 13.09
CA THR A 95 13.72 -9.77 12.08
C THR A 95 14.86 -9.47 11.10
N GLY A 96 15.27 -8.21 10.99
CA GLY A 96 16.23 -7.76 9.98
C GLY A 96 15.75 -7.93 8.54
N LYS A 97 14.44 -8.17 8.33
CA LYS A 97 13.86 -8.30 7.01
C LYS A 97 13.48 -6.94 6.42
N ILE A 98 13.42 -6.87 5.11
CA ILE A 98 13.06 -5.64 4.39
C ILE A 98 11.54 -5.51 4.38
N TYR A 99 11.05 -4.35 4.79
CA TYR A 99 9.69 -3.90 4.55
C TYR A 99 9.73 -2.66 3.65
N MET A 100 8.90 -2.66 2.61
CA MET A 100 8.78 -1.53 1.69
C MET A 100 7.30 -1.24 1.42
N ILE A 101 6.93 0.04 1.46
CA ILE A 101 5.64 0.53 0.97
C ILE A 101 5.69 0.65 -0.56
N ALA A 102 4.67 0.15 -1.24
CA ALA A 102 4.53 0.23 -2.70
C ALA A 102 3.90 1.56 -3.15
N GLU A 103 4.34 2.67 -2.56
CA GLU A 103 3.88 4.00 -3.00
C GLU A 103 4.46 4.30 -4.39
N ASN A 104 3.59 4.35 -5.39
CA ASN A 104 3.98 4.41 -6.80
C ASN A 104 4.20 5.83 -7.34
N TYR A 105 3.59 6.84 -6.73
CA TYR A 105 3.63 8.22 -7.26
C TYR A 105 5.03 8.81 -7.37
N PRO A 106 5.93 8.66 -6.37
CA PRO A 106 7.29 9.17 -6.46
C PRO A 106 8.10 8.62 -7.63
N TYR A 107 7.77 7.41 -8.08
CA TYR A 107 8.52 6.66 -9.09
C TYR A 107 7.98 6.81 -10.52
N THR A 108 7.02 7.71 -10.74
CA THR A 108 6.59 8.04 -12.10
C THR A 108 7.69 8.82 -12.83
N LYS A 109 7.77 8.68 -14.16
CA LYS A 109 8.82 9.31 -14.98
C LYS A 109 8.92 10.82 -14.73
N GLN A 110 7.78 11.49 -14.58
CA GLN A 110 7.73 12.93 -14.34
C GLN A 110 8.34 13.31 -13.00
N ARG A 111 8.04 12.53 -11.93
CA ARG A 111 8.55 12.81 -10.58
C ARG A 111 10.03 12.50 -10.45
N LEU A 112 10.48 11.44 -11.10
CA LEU A 112 11.91 11.13 -11.18
C LEU A 112 12.69 12.23 -11.91
N GLU A 113 12.13 12.80 -12.97
CA GLU A 113 12.76 13.92 -13.68
C GLU A 113 12.78 15.21 -12.82
N ILE A 114 11.67 15.52 -12.13
CA ILE A 114 11.63 16.66 -11.19
C ILE A 114 12.70 16.47 -10.11
N LYS A 115 12.81 15.27 -9.54
CA LYS A 115 13.86 14.95 -8.56
C LYS A 115 15.26 15.16 -9.14
N ARG A 116 15.52 14.68 -10.34
CA ARG A 116 16.82 14.86 -11.00
C ARG A 116 17.18 16.35 -11.17
N VAL A 117 16.23 17.18 -11.59
CA VAL A 117 16.45 18.63 -11.73
C VAL A 117 16.63 19.30 -10.37
N TYR A 118 15.88 18.88 -9.35
CA TYR A 118 16.05 19.37 -7.99
C TYR A 118 17.44 19.01 -7.42
N ASP A 119 17.85 17.77 -7.56
CA ASP A 119 19.15 17.27 -7.09
C ASP A 119 20.34 17.92 -7.82
N SER A 120 20.14 18.43 -9.06
CA SER A 120 21.16 19.20 -9.78
C SER A 120 21.42 20.59 -9.21
N GLY A 121 20.52 21.08 -8.34
CA GLY A 121 20.59 22.41 -7.75
C GLY A 121 20.03 23.52 -8.66
N GLU A 122 19.59 23.22 -9.88
CA GLU A 122 19.04 24.24 -10.81
C GLU A 122 17.82 24.98 -10.25
N LEU A 123 17.03 24.33 -9.40
CA LEU A 123 15.83 24.91 -8.78
C LEU A 123 16.11 25.66 -7.46
N GLY A 124 17.33 25.51 -6.90
CA GLY A 124 17.64 26.00 -5.58
C GLY A 124 16.91 25.25 -4.46
N GLU A 125 16.76 25.91 -3.30
CA GLU A 125 16.09 25.33 -2.14
C GLU A 125 14.57 25.46 -2.25
N MET A 126 13.83 24.37 -1.94
CA MET A 126 12.38 24.38 -1.90
C MET A 126 11.89 25.10 -0.64
N LEU A 127 11.16 26.19 -0.82
CA LEU A 127 10.55 26.96 0.27
C LEU A 127 9.09 26.59 0.52
N TYR A 128 8.40 26.08 -0.51
CA TYR A 128 6.99 25.74 -0.46
C TYR A 128 6.68 24.64 -1.50
N GLY A 129 5.76 23.77 -1.18
CA GLY A 129 5.28 22.74 -2.09
C GLY A 129 3.81 22.42 -1.86
N GLU A 130 3.09 22.20 -2.95
CA GLU A 130 1.71 21.68 -2.95
C GLU A 130 1.65 20.40 -3.73
N ALA A 131 0.85 19.46 -3.24
CA ALA A 131 0.52 18.25 -3.97
C ALA A 131 -0.93 17.86 -3.70
N GLU A 132 -1.62 17.46 -4.74
CA GLU A 132 -3.01 17.02 -4.67
C GLU A 132 -3.15 15.56 -5.11
N TYR A 133 -4.07 14.87 -4.48
CA TYR A 133 -4.56 13.58 -4.94
C TYR A 133 -6.09 13.62 -5.03
N CYS A 134 -6.58 13.90 -6.22
CA CYS A 134 -8.01 13.97 -6.52
C CYS A 134 -8.46 12.65 -7.17
N HIS A 135 -9.17 11.83 -6.41
CA HIS A 135 -9.75 10.60 -6.93
C HIS A 135 -11.27 10.75 -7.03
N PRO A 136 -11.85 10.85 -8.25
CA PRO A 136 -13.29 10.97 -8.39
C PRO A 136 -13.98 9.68 -7.93
N MET A 137 -14.84 9.81 -6.93
CA MET A 137 -15.67 8.71 -6.42
C MET A 137 -17.12 8.99 -6.76
N SER A 138 -17.61 8.42 -7.85
CA SER A 138 -19.05 8.39 -8.15
C SER A 138 -19.72 7.22 -7.42
N ASN A 139 -21.05 7.29 -7.25
CA ASN A 139 -21.86 6.21 -6.68
C ASN A 139 -21.57 4.87 -7.33
N ASN A 140 -21.51 4.83 -8.66
CA ASN A 140 -21.24 3.61 -9.40
C ASN A 140 -19.85 3.04 -9.10
N THR A 141 -18.86 3.90 -8.87
CA THR A 141 -17.50 3.50 -8.52
C THR A 141 -17.46 2.93 -7.12
N THR A 142 -18.13 3.59 -6.15
CA THR A 142 -18.20 3.13 -4.76
C THR A 142 -18.90 1.77 -4.68
N PHE A 143 -20.05 1.60 -5.31
CA PHE A 143 -20.77 0.31 -5.32
C PHE A 143 -20.00 -0.81 -6.02
N LYS A 144 -19.23 -0.49 -7.04
CA LYS A 144 -18.45 -1.47 -7.78
C LYS A 144 -17.22 -1.96 -6.99
N TYR A 145 -16.50 -1.06 -6.32
CA TYR A 145 -15.22 -1.36 -5.67
C TYR A 145 -15.31 -1.47 -4.15
N ALA A 146 -16.37 -1.00 -3.55
CA ALA A 146 -16.63 -1.05 -2.13
C ALA A 146 -18.07 -1.51 -1.85
N PRO A 147 -18.44 -2.75 -2.20
CA PRO A 147 -19.79 -3.24 -2.00
C PRO A 147 -20.06 -3.47 -0.53
N GLY A 148 -21.07 -2.76 -0.01
CA GLY A 148 -21.55 -2.90 1.36
C GLY A 148 -20.96 -1.89 2.34
N GLU A 149 -21.78 -1.56 3.34
CA GLU A 149 -21.50 -0.57 4.38
C GLU A 149 -20.19 -0.85 5.13
N TYR A 150 -19.93 -2.12 5.42
CA TYR A 150 -18.76 -2.56 6.20
C TYR A 150 -17.49 -2.76 5.37
N HIS A 151 -17.50 -2.44 4.08
CA HIS A 151 -16.28 -2.51 3.29
C HIS A 151 -15.29 -1.44 3.79
N TRP A 152 -14.01 -1.82 3.95
CA TRP A 152 -12.97 -0.96 4.50
C TRP A 152 -12.87 0.43 3.82
N ARG A 153 -13.13 0.51 2.52
CA ARG A 153 -13.14 1.79 1.78
C ARG A 153 -14.21 2.76 2.25
N ASN A 154 -15.28 2.26 2.86
CA ASN A 154 -16.37 3.08 3.39
C ASN A 154 -16.13 3.47 4.85
N GLN A 155 -15.10 2.93 5.49
CA GLN A 155 -14.80 3.12 6.91
C GLN A 155 -13.52 3.92 7.17
N ILE A 156 -12.78 4.30 6.13
CA ILE A 156 -11.53 5.06 6.30
C ILE A 156 -11.68 6.50 5.82
N PRO A 157 -11.07 7.46 6.51
CA PRO A 157 -10.96 8.84 6.04
C PRO A 157 -10.20 8.93 4.72
N SER A 158 -10.56 9.90 3.87
CA SER A 158 -9.84 10.16 2.62
C SER A 158 -8.36 10.53 2.86
N THR A 159 -8.04 11.05 4.04
CA THR A 159 -6.68 11.37 4.47
C THR A 159 -5.74 10.17 4.53
N TYR A 160 -6.24 8.93 4.56
CA TYR A 160 -5.38 7.75 4.45
C TYR A 160 -4.69 7.62 3.08
N TYR A 161 -5.21 8.29 2.05
CA TYR A 161 -4.54 8.39 0.75
C TYR A 161 -3.59 9.58 0.62
N CYS A 162 -3.30 10.31 1.69
CA CYS A 162 -2.35 11.44 1.68
C CYS A 162 -0.95 11.04 1.22
N THR A 163 -0.59 9.76 1.30
CA THR A 163 0.68 9.22 0.81
C THR A 163 0.91 9.57 -0.65
N HIS A 164 -0.10 9.47 -1.51
CA HIS A 164 0.01 9.79 -2.94
C HIS A 164 0.34 11.28 -3.21
N ALA A 165 -0.01 12.16 -2.30
CA ALA A 165 0.35 13.59 -2.40
C ALA A 165 1.69 13.87 -1.70
N ILE A 166 1.83 13.49 -0.42
CA ILE A 166 2.96 13.85 0.43
C ILE A 166 4.25 13.15 0.01
N ALA A 167 4.17 11.87 -0.36
CA ALA A 167 5.35 11.08 -0.72
C ALA A 167 6.13 11.66 -1.91
N GLN A 168 5.46 12.33 -2.83
CA GLN A 168 6.12 13.01 -3.96
C GLN A 168 7.05 14.12 -3.48
N ILE A 169 6.57 14.98 -2.56
CA ILE A 169 7.35 16.08 -2.00
C ILE A 169 8.53 15.52 -1.21
N MET A 170 8.27 14.56 -0.32
CA MET A 170 9.31 13.90 0.47
C MET A 170 10.40 13.29 -0.39
N HIS A 171 10.02 12.60 -1.46
CA HIS A 171 10.97 11.95 -2.37
C HIS A 171 11.82 12.95 -3.17
N ILE A 172 11.20 14.03 -3.65
CA ILE A 172 11.90 15.06 -4.42
C ILE A 172 12.91 15.81 -3.55
N THR A 173 12.51 16.17 -2.33
CA THR A 173 13.32 17.03 -1.45
C THR A 173 14.21 16.27 -0.48
N ASP A 174 14.02 14.95 -0.37
CA ASP A 174 14.67 14.10 0.63
C ASP A 174 14.44 14.57 2.07
N THR A 175 13.22 15.08 2.35
CA THR A 175 12.83 15.63 3.65
C THR A 175 11.70 14.82 4.29
N MET A 176 11.54 15.00 5.61
CA MET A 176 10.48 14.38 6.41
C MET A 176 9.61 15.43 7.09
N PRO A 177 8.28 15.24 7.17
CA PRO A 177 7.41 16.14 7.92
C PRO A 177 7.78 16.15 9.41
N VAL A 178 7.95 17.33 10.00
CA VAL A 178 8.20 17.51 11.45
C VAL A 178 6.95 17.92 12.20
N ARG A 179 5.93 18.40 11.50
CA ARG A 179 4.63 18.77 12.06
C ARG A 179 3.55 18.54 11.01
N VAL A 180 2.44 17.94 11.41
CA VAL A 180 1.29 17.67 10.55
C VAL A 180 0.03 18.21 11.21
N ASN A 181 -0.81 18.89 10.41
CA ASN A 181 -2.16 19.28 10.79
C ASN A 181 -3.13 18.74 9.74
N GLY A 182 -4.23 18.15 10.16
CA GLY A 182 -5.27 17.63 9.28
C GLY A 182 -6.57 18.45 9.41
N PHE A 183 -7.20 18.72 8.29
CA PHE A 183 -8.52 19.35 8.25
C PHE A 183 -9.44 18.52 7.38
N VAL A 184 -10.62 18.20 7.90
CA VAL A 184 -11.66 17.49 7.16
C VAL A 184 -12.85 18.43 6.98
N PRO A 185 -13.25 18.76 5.74
CA PRO A 185 -14.41 19.58 5.51
C PRO A 185 -15.69 18.80 5.92
N ARG A 186 -16.69 19.52 6.49
CA ARG A 186 -18.01 18.94 6.68
C ARG A 186 -18.68 18.74 5.31
N ILE A 187 -18.85 17.50 4.93
CA ILE A 187 -19.57 17.14 3.71
C ILE A 187 -21.06 17.07 4.07
N LYS A 188 -21.89 17.83 3.39
CA LYS A 188 -23.35 17.88 3.65
C LYS A 188 -24.07 16.61 3.21
N ASP A 189 -23.56 15.94 2.20
CA ASP A 189 -24.10 14.69 1.70
C ASP A 189 -23.20 13.54 2.13
N GLN A 190 -23.57 12.89 3.22
CA GLN A 190 -22.86 11.74 3.77
C GLN A 190 -23.41 10.41 3.23
N SER A 191 -24.17 10.42 2.15
CA SER A 191 -24.78 9.22 1.58
C SER A 191 -23.75 8.12 1.18
N TYR A 192 -22.46 8.42 1.27
CA TYR A 192 -21.38 7.53 0.88
C TYR A 192 -20.43 7.13 2.02
N ARG A 193 -20.37 7.91 3.09
CA ARG A 193 -19.41 7.68 4.16
C ARG A 193 -19.98 8.27 5.45
N GLU A 194 -20.45 7.42 6.33
CA GLU A 194 -20.67 7.80 7.72
C GLU A 194 -19.31 7.74 8.42
N TYR A 195 -18.71 8.91 8.70
CA TYR A 195 -17.60 9.02 9.62
C TYR A 195 -18.13 9.63 10.91
N GLU A 196 -18.23 8.84 11.94
CA GLU A 196 -18.25 9.36 13.31
C GLU A 196 -16.78 9.56 13.74
N TYR A 197 -16.43 10.79 14.09
CA TYR A 197 -15.18 11.17 14.72
C TYR A 197 -15.39 11.33 16.21
#